data_f0f105f60160f8534d6ec4525e764cdb
#
_entry.id   f0f105f60160f8534d6ec4525e764cdb
#
_cell.length_a   1.000
_cell.length_b   1.000
_cell.length_c   1.000
_cell.angle_alpha   90.00
_cell.angle_beta   90.00
_cell.angle_gamma   90.00
#
_symmetry.space_group_name_H-M   'P 1'
#
loop_
_entity.id
_entity.type
_entity.pdbx_description
1 polymer ?
#
loop_
_entity_poly.entity_id
_entity_poly.type
_entity_poly.pdbx_seq_one_letter_code
_entity_poly.pdbx_strand_id
1 'polypeptide(L)'
;MKFKSILTASVFALAMMGTLPVLTGCEDSEKEEQLTTVEASGRFATKLLMDIGNGKLLHQEIPSTVVTISPETATTVKIQFSALSVDVQQDKAPLHGADVQSFTVPGVQLKKEADGSFTLSGNPQFTTLMRLGMGNAPRQSAQFKEYKAMESSLQGTLKNGVLHLNLTFKPGSMPMPLSLTYDGSRQ
;
A
#
# COMPACT_ATOMS: atom_id res chain seq x y z
N MET A 1 14.97 57.38 58.20
CA MET A 1 16.41 57.22 57.92
C MET A 1 16.43 56.66 56.47
N LYS A 2 16.63 57.55 55.46
CA LYS A 2 17.90 57.99 54.83
C LYS A 2 18.84 56.79 54.57
N PHE A 3 19.05 56.42 53.31
CA PHE A 3 20.05 56.82 52.33
C PHE A 3 19.70 56.06 50.99
N LYS A 4 19.47 56.68 49.86
CA LYS A 4 20.32 57.31 48.83
C LYS A 4 21.58 56.50 48.50
N SER A 5 21.74 56.05 47.26
CA SER A 5 22.70 56.57 46.29
C SER A 5 22.88 55.54 45.12
N ILE A 6 22.63 55.90 43.91
CA ILE A 6 23.48 56.40 42.81
C ILE A 6 24.11 55.30 41.97
N LEU A 7 23.61 55.21 40.74
CA LEU A 7 24.21 55.29 39.38
C LEU A 7 25.59 54.67 39.18
N THR A 8 25.67 53.80 38.21
CA THR A 8 26.59 54.03 37.09
C THR A 8 26.19 53.18 35.88
N ALA A 9 26.07 53.84 34.76
CA ALA A 9 25.90 53.29 33.43
C ALA A 9 27.22 52.67 32.91
N SER A 10 27.17 51.60 32.20
CA SER A 10 28.21 51.23 31.23
C SER A 10 27.58 50.58 30.04
N VAL A 11 27.52 51.33 28.96
CA VAL A 11 27.28 50.94 27.61
C VAL A 11 28.48 50.11 27.12
N PHE A 12 28.25 48.84 26.75
CA PHE A 12 29.16 48.16 25.84
C PHE A 12 28.31 47.53 24.73
N ALA A 13 28.28 48.28 23.64
CA ALA A 13 27.87 47.76 22.35
C ALA A 13 28.97 46.81 21.87
N LEU A 14 28.67 45.55 21.71
CA LEU A 14 29.44 44.63 20.87
C LEU A 14 28.52 43.99 19.90
N ALA A 15 28.52 44.51 18.67
CA ALA A 15 27.94 43.88 17.50
C ALA A 15 28.74 42.61 17.22
N MET A 16 28.18 41.46 17.52
CA MET A 16 28.57 40.22 16.88
C MET A 16 27.46 39.82 15.91
N MET A 17 27.71 40.07 14.63
CA MET A 17 27.05 39.39 13.52
C MET A 17 27.35 37.89 13.64
N GLY A 18 26.52 37.18 14.36
CA GLY A 18 26.41 35.72 14.29
C GLY A 18 25.44 35.38 13.18
N THR A 19 25.95 34.94 12.06
CA THR A 19 25.16 34.22 11.04
C THR A 19 24.58 32.98 11.72
N LEU A 20 23.31 33.07 12.10
CA LEU A 20 22.53 31.88 12.46
C LEU A 20 22.41 31.03 11.17
N PRO A 21 22.86 29.75 11.15
CA PRO A 21 22.47 28.88 10.10
C PRO A 21 20.96 28.69 10.22
N VAL A 22 20.25 29.12 9.20
CA VAL A 22 18.84 28.82 9.01
C VAL A 22 18.76 27.31 8.74
N LEU A 23 18.65 26.51 9.79
CA LEU A 23 18.25 25.11 9.75
C LEU A 23 16.73 25.05 9.73
N THR A 24 16.10 25.64 8.74
CA THR A 24 14.66 25.56 8.49
C THR A 24 14.44 24.93 7.13
N GLY A 25 14.59 23.61 7.03
CA GLY A 25 14.38 22.92 5.76
C GLY A 25 13.90 21.48 5.85
N CYS A 26 14.03 20.82 6.99
CA CYS A 26 13.72 19.38 7.07
C CYS A 26 12.43 19.05 7.83
N GLU A 27 12.03 19.82 8.81
CA GLU A 27 10.82 19.52 9.61
C GLU A 27 9.51 19.72 8.85
N ASP A 28 9.46 20.69 7.94
CA ASP A 28 8.24 20.97 7.19
C ASP A 28 7.98 19.93 6.09
N SER A 29 9.03 19.40 5.44
CA SER A 29 8.87 18.38 4.42
C SER A 29 8.46 17.02 5.00
N GLU A 30 8.97 16.62 6.17
CA GLU A 30 8.54 15.39 6.85
C GLU A 30 7.08 15.44 7.30
N LYS A 31 6.61 16.59 7.76
CA LYS A 31 5.20 16.79 8.13
C LYS A 31 4.28 16.76 6.92
N GLU A 32 4.70 17.35 5.81
CA GLU A 32 3.92 17.37 4.59
C GLU A 32 3.83 15.96 3.96
N GLU A 33 4.91 15.18 3.97
CA GLU A 33 4.93 13.78 3.53
C GLU A 33 4.07 12.88 4.43
N GLN A 34 4.09 13.08 5.73
CA GLN A 34 3.27 12.33 6.68
C GLN A 34 1.76 12.64 6.52
N LEU A 35 1.40 13.89 6.24
CA LEU A 35 0.04 14.28 5.88
C LEU A 35 -0.42 13.63 4.58
N THR A 36 0.48 13.46 3.62
CA THR A 36 0.22 12.81 2.32
C THR A 36 -0.20 11.35 2.47
N THR A 37 0.49 10.57 3.30
CA THR A 37 0.16 9.15 3.52
C THR A 37 -1.16 8.99 4.29
N VAL A 38 -1.48 9.89 5.21
CA VAL A 38 -2.78 9.92 5.92
C VAL A 38 -3.92 10.25 4.96
N GLU A 39 -3.73 11.22 4.06
CA GLU A 39 -4.73 11.62 3.07
C GLU A 39 -5.07 10.48 2.09
N ALA A 40 -4.07 9.70 1.67
CA ALA A 40 -4.25 8.54 0.81
C ALA A 40 -4.85 7.32 1.54
N SER A 41 -4.81 7.31 2.87
CA SER A 41 -5.27 6.18 3.68
C SER A 41 -6.77 6.06 3.69
N GLY A 42 -7.25 4.83 3.82
CA GLY A 42 -8.68 4.56 3.91
C GLY A 42 -9.04 3.13 3.59
N ARG A 43 -10.34 2.86 3.66
CA ARG A 43 -10.95 1.60 3.27
C ARG A 43 -11.71 1.80 1.96
N PHE A 44 -11.55 0.89 1.03
CA PHE A 44 -12.13 0.96 -0.31
C PHE A 44 -12.96 -0.27 -0.57
N ALA A 45 -14.22 -0.06 -0.99
CA ALA A 45 -15.04 -1.12 -1.56
C ALA A 45 -14.62 -1.29 -3.02
N THR A 46 -14.20 -2.49 -3.39
CA THR A 46 -13.62 -2.75 -4.71
C THR A 46 -14.29 -3.95 -5.39
N LYS A 47 -14.28 -3.92 -6.71
CA LYS A 47 -14.37 -5.11 -7.56
C LYS A 47 -12.96 -5.61 -7.81
N LEU A 48 -12.81 -6.90 -7.93
CA LEU A 48 -11.53 -7.54 -8.24
C LEU A 48 -11.67 -8.33 -9.53
N LEU A 49 -10.79 -8.05 -10.48
CA LEU A 49 -10.53 -8.95 -11.60
C LEU A 49 -9.30 -9.79 -11.28
N MET A 50 -9.47 -11.10 -11.23
CA MET A 50 -8.41 -12.07 -10.94
C MET A 50 -8.05 -12.83 -12.20
N ASP A 51 -6.78 -12.76 -12.59
CA ASP A 51 -6.20 -13.49 -13.71
C ASP A 51 -5.10 -14.44 -13.24
N ILE A 52 -5.14 -15.69 -13.70
CA ILE A 52 -4.05 -16.67 -13.52
C ILE A 52 -3.53 -17.10 -14.88
N GLY A 53 -2.21 -17.07 -15.04
CA GLY A 53 -1.56 -17.45 -16.29
C GLY A 53 -1.93 -16.53 -17.44
N ASN A 54 -2.01 -15.23 -17.21
CA ASN A 54 -2.44 -14.22 -18.19
C ASN A 54 -3.86 -14.51 -18.74
N GLY A 55 -4.78 -14.87 -17.85
CA GLY A 55 -6.17 -15.17 -18.19
C GLY A 55 -6.42 -16.55 -18.84
N LYS A 56 -5.36 -17.33 -19.10
CA LYS A 56 -5.52 -18.66 -19.74
C LYS A 56 -6.10 -19.73 -18.83
N LEU A 57 -5.83 -19.63 -17.53
CA LEU A 57 -6.34 -20.60 -16.53
C LEU A 57 -7.54 -20.07 -15.76
N LEU A 58 -7.54 -18.79 -15.48
CA LEU A 58 -8.62 -18.10 -14.78
C LEU A 58 -8.66 -16.66 -15.26
N HIS A 59 -9.86 -16.21 -15.56
CA HIS A 59 -10.21 -14.80 -15.78
C HIS A 59 -11.58 -14.60 -15.16
N GLN A 60 -11.61 -14.02 -13.96
CA GLN A 60 -12.86 -13.91 -13.21
C GLN A 60 -12.98 -12.61 -12.46
N GLU A 61 -14.15 -11.98 -12.54
CA GLU A 61 -14.54 -10.83 -11.73
C GLU A 61 -15.16 -11.29 -10.40
N ILE A 62 -14.70 -10.67 -9.31
CA ILE A 62 -15.27 -10.83 -7.96
C ILE A 62 -15.88 -9.48 -7.59
N PRO A 63 -17.21 -9.40 -7.44
CA PRO A 63 -17.93 -8.13 -7.39
C PRO A 63 -17.74 -7.34 -6.10
N SER A 64 -17.29 -8.00 -5.03
CA SER A 64 -17.17 -7.35 -3.71
C SER A 64 -15.94 -7.83 -2.97
N THR A 65 -14.96 -6.95 -2.87
CA THR A 65 -13.74 -7.12 -2.06
C THR A 65 -13.45 -5.81 -1.32
N VAL A 66 -12.49 -5.85 -0.41
CA VAL A 66 -12.06 -4.68 0.35
C VAL A 66 -10.56 -4.54 0.30
N VAL A 67 -10.11 -3.34 -0.02
CA VAL A 67 -8.72 -2.91 0.08
C VAL A 67 -8.61 -1.85 1.16
N THR A 68 -7.64 -1.99 2.06
CA THR A 68 -7.35 -0.98 3.09
C THR A 68 -5.94 -0.46 2.91
N ILE A 69 -5.79 0.85 2.78
CA ILE A 69 -4.50 1.55 2.71
C ILE A 69 -4.24 2.21 4.05
N SER A 70 -3.08 1.99 4.62
CA SER A 70 -2.65 2.56 5.91
C SER A 70 -1.23 3.11 5.82
N PRO A 71 -0.91 4.20 6.53
CA PRO A 71 0.45 4.73 6.58
C PRO A 71 1.43 3.68 7.12
N GLU A 72 2.65 3.67 6.61
CA GLU A 72 3.75 2.83 7.11
C GLU A 72 4.97 3.68 7.47
N THR A 73 5.37 4.57 6.55
CA THR A 73 6.37 5.62 6.79
C THR A 73 5.85 6.95 6.26
N ALA A 74 6.68 7.98 6.20
CA ALA A 74 6.32 9.27 5.60
C ALA A 74 5.99 9.16 4.10
N THR A 75 6.64 8.24 3.38
CA THR A 75 6.51 8.08 1.92
C THR A 75 5.98 6.71 1.47
N THR A 76 5.76 5.79 2.40
CA THR A 76 5.24 4.46 2.08
C THR A 76 3.94 4.16 2.81
N VAL A 77 3.15 3.32 2.20
CA VAL A 77 1.92 2.76 2.76
C VAL A 77 1.98 1.23 2.74
N LYS A 78 1.25 0.61 3.65
CA LYS A 78 0.91 -0.81 3.58
C LYS A 78 -0.51 -0.98 3.08
N ILE A 79 -0.72 -1.98 2.23
CA ILE A 79 -2.02 -2.27 1.64
C ILE A 79 -2.46 -3.65 2.10
N GLN A 80 -3.62 -3.71 2.75
CA GLN A 80 -4.25 -4.96 3.17
C GLN A 80 -5.38 -5.31 2.20
N PHE A 81 -5.37 -6.55 1.73
CA PHE A 81 -6.38 -7.15 0.87
C PHE A 81 -7.25 -8.10 1.68
N SER A 82 -8.55 -8.06 1.47
CA SER A 82 -9.48 -9.00 2.10
C SER A 82 -9.28 -10.42 1.56
N ALA A 83 -9.69 -11.41 2.35
CA ALA A 83 -9.75 -12.78 1.87
C ALA A 83 -10.70 -12.90 0.68
N LEU A 84 -10.40 -13.82 -0.23
CA LEU A 84 -11.21 -14.09 -1.40
C LEU A 84 -11.34 -15.59 -1.65
N SER A 85 -12.46 -15.97 -2.25
CA SER A 85 -12.74 -17.33 -2.71
C SER A 85 -13.25 -17.28 -4.14
N VAL A 86 -12.68 -18.11 -4.98
CA VAL A 86 -13.02 -18.18 -6.40
C VAL A 86 -13.31 -19.63 -6.79
N ASP A 87 -14.44 -19.85 -7.40
CA ASP A 87 -14.79 -21.12 -8.05
C ASP A 87 -14.62 -21.00 -9.55
N VAL A 88 -13.84 -21.89 -10.12
CA VAL A 88 -13.64 -21.97 -11.58
C VAL A 88 -14.68 -22.88 -12.18
N GLN A 89 -15.60 -22.32 -12.95
CA GLN A 89 -16.67 -23.07 -13.63
C GLN A 89 -16.25 -23.50 -15.05
N GLN A 90 -15.10 -24.15 -15.19
CA GLN A 90 -14.67 -24.68 -16.50
C GLN A 90 -14.44 -26.17 -16.38
N ASP A 91 -15.26 -26.95 -17.09
CA ASP A 91 -15.27 -28.41 -17.06
C ASP A 91 -13.95 -29.09 -17.50
N LYS A 92 -12.98 -28.32 -18.00
CA LYS A 92 -11.68 -28.82 -18.48
C LYS A 92 -10.46 -28.14 -17.86
N ALA A 93 -10.66 -27.25 -16.88
CA ALA A 93 -9.54 -26.58 -16.26
C ALA A 93 -8.91 -27.47 -15.18
N PRO A 94 -7.56 -27.54 -15.10
CA PRO A 94 -6.90 -28.23 -14.00
C PRO A 94 -7.13 -27.55 -12.65
N LEU A 95 -7.54 -26.29 -12.65
CA LEU A 95 -7.86 -25.49 -11.48
C LEU A 95 -9.37 -25.39 -11.30
N HIS A 96 -9.91 -25.86 -10.17
CA HIS A 96 -11.33 -25.81 -9.83
C HIS A 96 -11.70 -24.65 -8.88
N GLY A 97 -10.72 -23.97 -8.35
CA GLY A 97 -10.93 -22.81 -7.49
C GLY A 97 -9.72 -22.49 -6.63
N ALA A 98 -9.78 -21.34 -6.04
CA ALA A 98 -8.75 -20.82 -5.16
C ALA A 98 -9.36 -20.12 -3.96
N ASP A 99 -8.83 -20.36 -2.78
CA ASP A 99 -9.06 -19.53 -1.60
C ASP A 99 -7.74 -18.84 -1.23
N VAL A 100 -7.80 -17.54 -1.04
CA VAL A 100 -6.69 -16.71 -0.59
C VAL A 100 -7.10 -16.04 0.70
N GLN A 101 -6.32 -16.21 1.77
CA GLN A 101 -6.57 -15.49 3.01
C GLN A 101 -6.22 -14.01 2.86
N SER A 102 -6.72 -13.19 3.77
CA SER A 102 -6.32 -11.79 3.83
C SER A 102 -4.80 -11.67 3.97
N PHE A 103 -4.19 -10.76 3.22
CA PHE A 103 -2.75 -10.55 3.24
C PHE A 103 -2.42 -9.07 3.19
N THR A 104 -1.20 -8.73 3.59
CA THR A 104 -0.71 -7.36 3.62
C THR A 104 0.52 -7.22 2.72
N VAL A 105 0.53 -6.18 1.93
CA VAL A 105 1.64 -5.79 1.06
C VAL A 105 2.28 -4.53 1.66
N PRO A 106 3.48 -4.63 2.25
CA PRO A 106 4.19 -3.51 2.85
C PRO A 106 5.04 -2.76 1.83
N GLY A 107 5.55 -1.59 2.21
CA GLY A 107 6.59 -0.85 1.49
C GLY A 107 6.14 -0.28 0.15
N VAL A 108 4.84 -0.05 -0.05
CA VAL A 108 4.34 0.53 -1.29
C VAL A 108 4.64 2.02 -1.30
N GLN A 109 5.40 2.48 -2.29
CA GLN A 109 5.72 3.89 -2.48
C GLN A 109 4.47 4.67 -2.84
N LEU A 110 4.28 5.80 -2.18
CA LEU A 110 3.19 6.73 -2.43
C LEU A 110 3.76 8.07 -2.89
N LYS A 111 3.25 8.59 -3.99
CA LYS A 111 3.60 9.91 -4.51
C LYS A 111 2.34 10.71 -4.78
N LYS A 112 2.27 11.92 -4.25
CA LYS A 112 1.23 12.89 -4.58
C LYS A 112 1.60 13.63 -5.85
N GLU A 113 0.70 13.65 -6.81
CA GLU A 113 0.88 14.33 -8.09
C GLU A 113 0.35 15.77 -8.03
N ALA A 114 0.76 16.61 -8.98
CA ALA A 114 0.37 18.02 -9.02
C ALA A 114 -1.14 18.26 -9.17
N ASP A 115 -1.87 17.28 -9.70
CA ASP A 115 -3.34 17.32 -9.85
C ASP A 115 -4.09 16.82 -8.61
N GLY A 116 -3.39 16.56 -7.50
CA GLY A 116 -3.95 16.06 -6.24
C GLY A 116 -4.24 14.56 -6.23
N SER A 117 -3.93 13.83 -7.30
CA SER A 117 -4.00 12.37 -7.31
C SER A 117 -2.78 11.76 -6.60
N PHE A 118 -2.88 10.47 -6.26
CA PHE A 118 -1.77 9.70 -5.71
C PHE A 118 -1.42 8.56 -6.66
N THR A 119 -0.13 8.36 -6.85
CA THR A 119 0.44 7.19 -7.52
C THR A 119 0.97 6.22 -6.48
N LEU A 120 0.61 4.94 -6.60
CA LEU A 120 1.09 3.83 -5.78
C LEU A 120 1.98 2.94 -6.65
N SER A 121 3.17 2.60 -6.17
CA SER A 121 4.07 1.76 -6.94
C SER A 121 5.06 0.99 -6.07
N GLY A 122 5.58 -0.13 -6.58
CA GLY A 122 6.62 -0.89 -5.92
C GLY A 122 6.75 -2.33 -6.42
N ASN A 123 7.80 -2.99 -5.92
CA ASN A 123 8.04 -4.42 -6.09
C ASN A 123 8.08 -5.08 -4.71
N PRO A 124 6.95 -5.11 -4.00
CA PRO A 124 6.89 -5.47 -2.60
C PRO A 124 7.20 -6.96 -2.38
N GLN A 125 7.83 -7.27 -1.24
CA GLN A 125 8.02 -8.64 -0.79
C GLN A 125 6.96 -8.95 0.27
N PHE A 126 6.15 -9.99 0.06
CA PHE A 126 5.12 -10.42 0.98
C PHE A 126 4.86 -11.93 0.88
N THR A 127 4.09 -12.45 1.80
CA THR A 127 3.62 -13.83 1.78
C THR A 127 2.09 -13.86 1.82
N THR A 128 1.51 -14.89 1.24
CA THR A 128 0.07 -15.13 1.28
C THR A 128 -0.24 -16.59 1.55
N LEU A 129 -1.30 -16.85 2.28
CA LEU A 129 -1.82 -18.19 2.51
C LEU A 129 -2.90 -18.49 1.47
N MET A 130 -2.66 -19.51 0.66
CA MET A 130 -3.57 -19.93 -0.39
C MET A 130 -3.83 -21.43 -0.35
N ARG A 131 -5.00 -21.84 -0.80
CA ARG A 131 -5.28 -23.24 -1.17
C ARG A 131 -5.94 -23.30 -2.53
N LEU A 132 -5.57 -24.31 -3.30
CA LEU A 132 -6.02 -24.48 -4.67
C LEU A 132 -6.73 -25.83 -4.81
N GLY A 133 -7.88 -25.82 -5.45
CA GLY A 133 -8.54 -27.06 -5.92
C GLY A 133 -7.95 -27.45 -7.27
N MET A 134 -7.34 -28.63 -7.34
CA MET A 134 -6.64 -29.11 -8.53
C MET A 134 -7.13 -30.51 -8.92
N GLY A 135 -7.28 -30.74 -10.22
CA GLY A 135 -7.72 -32.04 -10.75
C GLY A 135 -9.12 -32.41 -10.24
N ASN A 136 -9.27 -33.56 -9.60
CA ASN A 136 -10.56 -34.04 -9.06
C ASN A 136 -10.77 -33.66 -7.58
N ALA A 137 -9.81 -32.93 -6.97
CA ALA A 137 -9.88 -32.54 -5.56
C ALA A 137 -10.49 -31.14 -5.40
N PRO A 138 -11.62 -31.00 -4.71
CA PRO A 138 -12.19 -29.69 -4.42
C PRO A 138 -11.24 -28.89 -3.52
N ARG A 139 -11.24 -27.56 -3.67
CA ARG A 139 -10.34 -26.68 -2.88
C ARG A 139 -10.52 -26.83 -1.36
N GLN A 140 -11.73 -27.17 -0.92
CA GLN A 140 -12.04 -27.36 0.50
C GLN A 140 -11.28 -28.53 1.14
N SER A 141 -10.87 -29.52 0.35
CA SER A 141 -10.04 -30.65 0.82
C SER A 141 -8.55 -30.31 0.87
N ALA A 142 -8.11 -29.23 0.24
CA ALA A 142 -6.74 -28.78 0.25
C ALA A 142 -6.43 -27.96 1.50
N GLN A 143 -5.22 -28.13 2.06
CA GLN A 143 -4.75 -27.29 3.16
C GLN A 143 -4.20 -25.97 2.63
N PHE A 144 -4.34 -24.91 3.43
CA PHE A 144 -3.66 -23.66 3.16
C PHE A 144 -2.15 -23.84 3.21
N LYS A 145 -1.46 -23.32 2.22
CA LYS A 145 0.00 -23.28 2.14
C LYS A 145 0.46 -21.84 2.06
N GLU A 146 1.61 -21.56 2.64
CA GLU A 146 2.27 -20.28 2.52
C GLU A 146 3.01 -20.17 1.19
N TYR A 147 2.80 -19.06 0.50
CA TYR A 147 3.48 -18.73 -0.74
C TYR A 147 4.14 -17.36 -0.60
N LYS A 148 5.45 -17.32 -0.80
CA LYS A 148 6.18 -16.07 -0.95
C LYS A 148 5.90 -15.48 -2.32
N ALA A 149 5.59 -14.19 -2.38
CA ALA A 149 5.43 -13.48 -3.65
C ALA A 149 6.80 -13.32 -4.32
N MET A 150 6.92 -13.90 -5.50
CA MET A 150 8.08 -13.78 -6.37
C MET A 150 7.74 -12.86 -7.54
N GLU A 151 8.74 -12.10 -8.03
CA GLU A 151 8.55 -11.22 -9.20
C GLU A 151 7.33 -10.31 -9.04
N SER A 152 7.15 -9.73 -7.83
CA SER A 152 5.99 -8.91 -7.54
C SER A 152 6.12 -7.51 -8.15
N SER A 153 5.00 -6.97 -8.62
CA SER A 153 4.86 -5.59 -9.06
C SER A 153 3.51 -5.06 -8.62
N LEU A 154 3.50 -3.87 -8.04
CA LEU A 154 2.29 -3.17 -7.68
C LEU A 154 2.30 -1.79 -8.33
N GLN A 155 1.20 -1.44 -8.97
CA GLN A 155 0.95 -0.12 -9.55
C GLN A 155 -0.50 0.28 -9.31
N GLY A 156 -0.73 1.56 -9.06
CA GLY A 156 -2.08 2.06 -8.86
C GLY A 156 -2.17 3.56 -8.81
N THR A 157 -3.41 4.03 -8.83
CA THR A 157 -3.75 5.44 -8.68
C THR A 157 -4.93 5.59 -7.73
N LEU A 158 -4.91 6.67 -6.95
CA LEU A 158 -6.04 7.08 -6.11
C LEU A 158 -6.35 8.54 -6.45
N LYS A 159 -7.55 8.79 -6.95
CA LYS A 159 -8.01 10.12 -7.32
C LYS A 159 -9.46 10.32 -6.91
N ASN A 160 -9.75 11.40 -6.20
CA ASN A 160 -11.12 11.73 -5.75
C ASN A 160 -11.83 10.57 -5.02
N GLY A 161 -11.06 9.80 -4.22
CA GLY A 161 -11.58 8.63 -3.51
C GLY A 161 -11.78 7.37 -4.37
N VAL A 162 -11.45 7.41 -5.67
CA VAL A 162 -11.49 6.25 -6.57
C VAL A 162 -10.11 5.63 -6.64
N LEU A 163 -10.05 4.33 -6.35
CA LEU A 163 -8.84 3.50 -6.35
C LEU A 163 -8.83 2.59 -7.58
N HIS A 164 -7.73 2.64 -8.33
CA HIS A 164 -7.34 1.64 -9.34
C HIS A 164 -6.02 1.03 -8.91
N LEU A 165 -5.96 -0.28 -8.74
CA LEU A 165 -4.75 -0.95 -8.25
C LEU A 165 -4.55 -2.26 -8.98
N ASN A 166 -3.34 -2.48 -9.49
CA ASN A 166 -2.91 -3.74 -10.07
C ASN A 166 -1.75 -4.33 -9.26
N LEU A 167 -1.90 -5.57 -8.82
CA LEU A 167 -0.88 -6.35 -8.13
C LEU A 167 -0.63 -7.63 -8.92
N THR A 168 0.59 -7.80 -9.42
CA THR A 168 1.02 -9.02 -10.12
C THR A 168 2.15 -9.68 -9.34
N PHE A 169 2.11 -10.99 -9.18
CA PHE A 169 3.18 -11.76 -8.55
C PHE A 169 3.12 -13.24 -8.94
N LYS A 170 4.22 -13.96 -8.74
CA LYS A 170 4.26 -15.43 -8.83
C LYS A 170 4.22 -16.02 -7.42
N PRO A 171 3.21 -16.83 -7.07
CA PRO A 171 3.17 -17.49 -5.76
C PRO A 171 4.21 -18.61 -5.67
N GLY A 172 5.30 -18.37 -4.91
CA GLY A 172 6.37 -19.34 -4.73
C GLY A 172 7.01 -19.78 -6.05
N SER A 173 7.11 -21.08 -6.26
CA SER A 173 7.66 -21.69 -7.49
C SER A 173 6.62 -21.93 -8.60
N MET A 174 5.41 -21.39 -8.46
CA MET A 174 4.40 -21.53 -9.51
C MET A 174 4.88 -20.89 -10.82
N PRO A 175 4.78 -21.58 -11.96
CA PRO A 175 5.29 -21.04 -13.23
C PRO A 175 4.43 -19.90 -13.78
N MET A 176 3.26 -19.66 -13.19
CA MET A 176 2.25 -18.77 -13.72
C MET A 176 2.05 -17.55 -12.81
N PRO A 177 2.02 -16.35 -13.39
CA PRO A 177 1.70 -15.15 -12.62
C PRO A 177 0.22 -15.12 -12.22
N LEU A 178 -0.02 -14.56 -11.05
CA LEU A 178 -1.32 -14.14 -10.56
C LEU A 178 -1.39 -12.62 -10.69
N SER A 179 -2.42 -12.12 -11.36
CA SER A 179 -2.70 -10.69 -11.48
C SER A 179 -4.03 -10.38 -10.81
N LEU A 180 -4.04 -9.37 -9.95
CA LEU A 180 -5.17 -8.90 -9.18
C LEU A 180 -5.39 -7.42 -9.49
N THR A 181 -6.47 -7.10 -10.21
CA THR A 181 -6.84 -5.72 -10.54
C THR A 181 -8.04 -5.32 -9.71
N TYR A 182 -7.88 -4.29 -8.89
CA TYR A 182 -8.90 -3.75 -7.99
C TYR A 182 -9.37 -2.39 -8.48
N ASP A 183 -10.67 -2.25 -8.65
CA ASP A 183 -11.33 -1.02 -9.02
C ASP A 183 -12.44 -0.70 -8.01
N GLY A 184 -12.40 0.47 -7.38
CA GLY A 184 -13.39 0.80 -6.37
C GLY A 184 -13.31 2.20 -5.82
N SER A 185 -14.08 2.45 -4.77
CA SER A 185 -14.19 3.76 -4.14
C SER A 185 -14.06 3.68 -2.63
N ARG A 186 -13.64 4.79 -2.03
CA ARG A 186 -13.52 4.96 -0.58
C ARG A 186 -14.90 4.81 0.07
N GLN A 187 -14.94 4.10 1.20
CA GLN A 187 -16.12 3.93 2.06
C GLN A 187 -16.22 5.05 3.10
#